data_cb50acc3f47f0f69d046c232caf4b4d6
#
_entry.id   cb50acc3f47f0f69d046c232caf4b4d6
#
_cell.length_a   1.000
_cell.length_b   1.000
_cell.length_c   1.000
_cell.angle_alpha   90.00
_cell.angle_beta   90.00
_cell.angle_gamma   90.00
#
_symmetry.space_group_name_H-M   'P 1'
#
loop_
_entity.id
_entity.type
_entity.pdbx_description
1 polymer ?
#
loop_
_entity_poly.entity_id
_entity_poly.type
_entity_poly.pdbx_seq_one_letter_code
_entity_poly.pdbx_strand_id
1 'polypeptide(L)'
;MKVSRIKRNRIIIRFKNEYYVVDDKTSIMLKMLQQSTNVQDFATKMNISEKKASKKLKQLQACLSKERFYKKNLFLDSPIKVQWKITNKCNLRCKHCYLGELSQETLSSSKLLEVARKIIDSGVLEVTITGGEALLVENLQEIINEFVENEIYVKVFTNATLLITFLENLEKENLVDKFKEYVTFSISVDGLESTHDKIRGKGTFKKVENALIKLQKFGFVTVVNCVVSKLNFNDIPKLVLYLKSLNICNIQLSKLIVRGKADSTMTLSKSENSILVQKVKKLTESCDMHVMYGEEDGFENIKYFDSKIKNGYFNESWKCCAGVTRMTIDHKGNVYCCPFCEDLCLGNIITQGIHEVWMNKNRFLFLDRLSKTKVVNGRMCIIAQKENKNE
;
A
#
# COMPACT_ATOMS: atom_id res chain seq x y z
N MET A 1 7.94 -6.36 15.57
CA MET A 1 6.71 -5.55 15.53
C MET A 1 7.08 -4.10 15.81
N LYS A 2 6.99 -3.24 14.80
CA LYS A 2 7.31 -1.82 14.92
C LYS A 2 6.11 -1.03 15.43
N VAL A 3 6.37 0.03 16.15
CA VAL A 3 5.39 0.80 16.91
C VAL A 3 5.46 2.26 16.49
N SER A 4 4.34 2.86 16.11
CA SER A 4 4.23 4.30 15.89
C SER A 4 3.58 4.96 17.11
N ARG A 5 4.21 6.00 17.67
CA ARG A 5 3.71 6.67 18.87
C ARG A 5 2.59 7.65 18.57
N ILE A 6 1.58 7.64 19.45
CA ILE A 6 0.48 8.61 19.46
C ILE A 6 0.54 9.39 20.76
N LYS A 7 0.08 10.66 20.77
CA LYS A 7 -0.07 11.43 22.01
C LYS A 7 -0.82 10.65 23.10
N ARG A 8 -0.38 10.73 24.35
CA ARG A 8 -0.96 10.14 25.56
C ARG A 8 -0.70 8.63 25.75
N ASN A 9 0.54 8.17 25.63
CA ASN A 9 0.94 6.78 25.93
C ASN A 9 0.17 5.71 25.13
N ARG A 10 -0.21 6.01 23.91
CA ARG A 10 -0.80 5.08 22.98
C ARG A 10 0.11 4.91 21.77
N ILE A 11 0.11 3.71 21.22
CA ILE A 11 0.95 3.33 20.09
C ILE A 11 0.11 2.60 19.07
N ILE A 12 0.45 2.77 17.81
CA ILE A 12 -0.11 1.97 16.72
C ILE A 12 0.85 0.85 16.41
N ILE A 13 0.30 -0.34 16.30
CA ILE A 13 1.04 -1.54 15.91
C ILE A 13 0.37 -2.19 14.72
N ARG A 14 1.16 -2.89 13.89
CA ARG A 14 0.65 -3.82 12.90
C ARG A 14 0.79 -5.25 13.43
N PHE A 15 -0.34 -5.97 13.46
CA PHE A 15 -0.40 -7.36 13.91
C PHE A 15 -1.35 -8.14 13.00
N LYS A 16 -0.90 -9.25 12.42
CA LYS A 16 -1.67 -10.07 11.47
C LYS A 16 -2.34 -9.25 10.35
N ASN A 17 -1.57 -8.36 9.71
CA ASN A 17 -2.01 -7.46 8.63
C ASN A 17 -3.06 -6.39 9.01
N GLU A 18 -3.36 -6.23 10.30
CA GLU A 18 -4.27 -5.20 10.80
C GLU A 18 -3.53 -4.20 11.69
N TYR A 19 -4.10 -2.98 11.83
CA TYR A 19 -3.54 -1.93 12.67
C TYR A 19 -4.37 -1.80 13.95
N TYR A 20 -3.68 -1.76 15.08
CA TYR A 20 -4.29 -1.64 16.40
C TYR A 20 -3.71 -0.45 17.15
N VAL A 21 -4.57 0.27 17.86
CA VAL A 21 -4.16 1.31 18.82
C VAL A 21 -4.15 0.67 20.20
N VAL A 22 -2.98 0.57 20.80
CA VAL A 22 -2.80 -0.12 22.06
C VAL A 22 -1.94 0.72 23.02
N ASP A 23 -1.95 0.38 24.30
CA ASP A 23 -0.97 0.89 25.27
C ASP A 23 0.36 0.13 25.18
N ASP A 24 1.40 0.67 25.82
CA ASP A 24 2.75 0.08 25.80
C ASP A 24 2.76 -1.37 26.31
N LYS A 25 1.98 -1.68 27.36
CA LYS A 25 1.91 -3.03 27.94
C LYS A 25 1.29 -4.03 26.97
N THR A 26 0.21 -3.63 26.30
CA THR A 26 -0.46 -4.47 25.29
C THR A 26 0.45 -4.70 24.09
N SER A 27 1.20 -3.70 23.66
CA SER A 27 2.18 -3.81 22.58
C SER A 27 3.28 -4.82 22.91
N ILE A 28 3.86 -4.75 24.10
CA ILE A 28 4.87 -5.71 24.57
C ILE A 28 4.30 -7.14 24.58
N MET A 29 3.06 -7.30 25.07
CA MET A 29 2.39 -8.60 25.06
C MET A 29 2.15 -9.14 23.65
N LEU A 30 1.77 -8.29 22.71
CA LEU A 30 1.57 -8.69 21.30
C LEU A 30 2.88 -9.07 20.63
N LYS A 31 3.97 -8.34 20.91
CA LYS A 31 5.31 -8.69 20.43
C LYS A 31 5.75 -10.08 20.94
N MET A 32 5.59 -10.33 22.24
CA MET A 32 5.91 -11.63 22.82
C MET A 32 5.04 -12.75 22.26
N LEU A 33 3.75 -12.50 22.03
CA LEU A 33 2.83 -13.46 21.41
C LEU A 33 3.24 -13.80 19.98
N GLN A 34 3.64 -12.82 19.21
CA GLN A 34 4.08 -13.03 17.82
C GLN A 34 5.36 -13.88 17.75
N GLN A 35 6.22 -13.77 18.75
CA GLN A 35 7.46 -14.53 18.88
C GLN A 35 7.27 -15.89 19.56
N SER A 36 6.05 -16.22 19.97
CA SER A 36 5.75 -17.46 20.73
C SER A 36 5.10 -18.49 19.86
N THR A 37 5.58 -19.75 19.97
CA THR A 37 5.07 -20.89 19.23
C THR A 37 3.78 -21.47 19.84
N ASN A 38 3.61 -21.34 21.16
CA ASN A 38 2.44 -21.82 21.91
C ASN A 38 2.25 -21.03 23.22
N VAL A 39 1.22 -21.37 23.99
CA VAL A 39 0.87 -20.71 25.25
C VAL A 39 1.98 -20.85 26.30
N GLN A 40 2.66 -21.98 26.33
CA GLN A 40 3.73 -22.27 27.29
C GLN A 40 4.97 -21.43 27.03
N ASP A 41 5.36 -21.30 25.74
CA ASP A 41 6.45 -20.41 25.31
C ASP A 41 6.11 -18.94 25.60
N PHE A 42 4.87 -18.51 25.35
CA PHE A 42 4.39 -17.18 25.71
C PHE A 42 4.43 -16.95 27.25
N ALA A 43 4.02 -17.94 28.04
CA ALA A 43 4.07 -17.87 29.51
C ALA A 43 5.51 -17.70 30.00
N THR A 44 6.45 -18.43 29.43
CA THR A 44 7.88 -18.39 29.75
C THR A 44 8.45 -16.99 29.43
N LYS A 45 8.21 -16.46 28.22
CA LYS A 45 8.66 -15.12 27.82
C LYS A 45 8.08 -14.00 28.67
N MET A 46 6.85 -14.19 29.14
CA MET A 46 6.17 -13.24 30.06
C MET A 46 6.56 -13.44 31.53
N ASN A 47 7.31 -14.48 31.88
CA ASN A 47 7.62 -14.88 33.25
C ASN A 47 6.37 -15.00 34.14
N ILE A 48 5.36 -15.75 33.66
CA ILE A 48 4.08 -16.00 34.36
C ILE A 48 3.66 -17.45 34.20
N SER A 49 2.73 -17.92 35.07
CA SER A 49 2.16 -19.27 34.91
C SER A 49 1.29 -19.39 33.66
N GLU A 50 1.19 -20.59 33.07
CA GLU A 50 0.35 -20.86 31.89
C GLU A 50 -1.11 -20.47 32.09
N LYS A 51 -1.67 -20.69 33.29
CA LYS A 51 -3.02 -20.26 33.65
C LYS A 51 -3.18 -18.74 33.53
N LYS A 52 -2.18 -17.97 33.98
CA LYS A 52 -2.16 -16.49 33.84
C LYS A 52 -1.95 -16.09 32.39
N ALA A 53 -1.10 -16.80 31.64
CA ALA A 53 -0.88 -16.57 30.21
C ALA A 53 -2.16 -16.80 29.40
N SER A 54 -2.87 -17.90 29.61
CA SER A 54 -4.16 -18.19 28.96
C SER A 54 -5.21 -17.14 29.26
N LYS A 55 -5.29 -16.64 30.52
CA LYS A 55 -6.19 -15.55 30.89
C LYS A 55 -5.83 -14.25 30.18
N LYS A 56 -4.52 -13.92 30.11
CA LYS A 56 -4.03 -12.72 29.40
C LYS A 56 -4.30 -12.80 27.91
N LEU A 57 -4.12 -13.96 27.27
CA LEU A 57 -4.43 -14.17 25.84
C LEU A 57 -5.92 -13.97 25.55
N LYS A 58 -6.81 -14.50 26.40
CA LYS A 58 -8.26 -14.24 26.30
C LYS A 58 -8.59 -12.76 26.45
N GLN A 59 -7.96 -12.07 27.41
CA GLN A 59 -8.12 -10.63 27.59
C GLN A 59 -7.61 -9.84 26.38
N LEU A 60 -6.45 -10.23 25.82
CA LEU A 60 -5.88 -9.63 24.64
C LEU A 60 -6.77 -9.80 23.42
N GLN A 61 -7.29 -11.02 23.18
CA GLN A 61 -8.27 -11.29 22.12
C GLN A 61 -9.54 -10.47 22.30
N ALA A 62 -10.05 -10.37 23.55
CA ALA A 62 -11.21 -9.54 23.87
C ALA A 62 -10.91 -8.03 23.70
N CYS A 63 -9.68 -7.58 23.94
CA CYS A 63 -9.25 -6.20 23.66
C CYS A 63 -9.16 -5.94 22.16
N LEU A 64 -8.59 -6.86 21.38
CA LEU A 64 -8.47 -6.75 19.92
C LEU A 64 -9.82 -6.86 19.21
N SER A 65 -10.77 -7.65 19.77
CA SER A 65 -12.12 -7.81 19.22
C SER A 65 -13.12 -6.73 19.64
N LYS A 66 -12.84 -5.97 20.71
CA LYS A 66 -13.74 -4.94 21.24
C LYS A 66 -13.45 -3.56 20.66
N GLU A 67 -14.47 -2.95 20.07
CA GLU A 67 -14.57 -1.61 19.50
C GLU A 67 -14.18 -0.44 20.45
N ARG A 68 -13.78 -0.69 21.71
CA ARG A 68 -13.61 0.33 22.76
C ARG A 68 -12.37 1.21 22.62
N PHE A 69 -11.37 0.84 21.82
CA PHE A 69 -10.12 1.59 21.74
C PHE A 69 -10.20 2.88 20.90
N TYR A 70 -11.29 3.10 20.15
CA TYR A 70 -11.38 4.12 19.09
C TYR A 70 -12.15 5.40 19.46
N LYS A 71 -12.54 5.60 20.70
CA LYS A 71 -13.48 6.67 21.06
C LYS A 71 -12.87 8.04 21.39
N LYS A 72 -11.57 8.31 21.24
CA LYS A 72 -11.00 9.64 21.55
C LYS A 72 -9.94 10.07 20.55
N ASN A 73 -10.18 11.22 19.90
CA ASN A 73 -9.25 12.08 19.14
C ASN A 73 -7.82 11.56 18.98
N LEU A 74 -7.57 10.80 17.93
CA LEU A 74 -6.24 10.37 17.55
C LEU A 74 -5.63 11.41 16.62
N PHE A 75 -4.69 12.17 17.14
CA PHE A 75 -3.82 13.00 16.35
C PHE A 75 -2.51 12.24 16.14
N LEU A 76 -2.17 11.95 14.88
CA LEU A 76 -0.92 11.29 14.55
C LEU A 76 0.20 12.32 14.45
N ASP A 77 1.25 12.13 15.24
CA ASP A 77 2.46 12.95 15.18
C ASP A 77 3.35 12.57 13.99
N SER A 78 3.08 11.43 13.34
CA SER A 78 3.79 10.91 12.18
C SER A 78 2.84 10.08 11.32
N PRO A 79 3.06 9.93 10.00
CA PRO A 79 2.27 9.03 9.17
C PRO A 79 2.53 7.57 9.57
N ILE A 80 1.50 6.72 9.41
CA ILE A 80 1.65 5.27 9.59
C ILE A 80 2.26 4.64 8.34
N LYS A 81 1.92 5.22 7.18
CA LYS A 81 2.33 4.73 5.86
C LYS A 81 2.99 5.84 5.05
N VAL A 82 4.02 5.46 4.33
CA VAL A 82 4.65 6.33 3.32
C VAL A 82 4.51 5.68 1.96
N GLN A 83 4.00 6.43 0.98
CA GLN A 83 4.12 6.08 -0.42
C GLN A 83 5.29 6.86 -1.02
N TRP A 84 6.33 6.16 -1.43
CA TRP A 84 7.54 6.75 -1.95
C TRP A 84 7.69 6.48 -3.45
N LYS A 85 7.53 7.52 -4.27
CA LYS A 85 7.90 7.50 -5.68
C LYS A 85 9.43 7.69 -5.78
N ILE A 86 10.16 6.57 -5.67
CA ILE A 86 11.62 6.56 -5.49
C ILE A 86 12.38 7.07 -6.72
N THR A 87 11.79 6.95 -7.92
CA THR A 87 12.36 7.39 -9.19
C THR A 87 11.26 7.79 -10.18
N ASN A 88 11.59 8.65 -11.14
CA ASN A 88 10.74 8.96 -12.28
C ASN A 88 11.19 8.22 -13.57
N LYS A 89 12.31 7.46 -13.51
CA LYS A 89 12.78 6.60 -14.62
C LYS A 89 11.82 5.41 -14.80
N CYS A 90 11.55 5.05 -16.05
CA CYS A 90 10.81 3.83 -16.39
C CYS A 90 11.31 3.27 -17.72
N ASN A 91 11.38 1.97 -17.82
CA ASN A 91 11.75 1.25 -19.05
C ASN A 91 10.55 0.96 -19.97
N LEU A 92 9.32 1.31 -19.56
CA LEU A 92 8.10 1.17 -20.35
C LEU A 92 7.47 2.52 -20.68
N ARG A 93 6.55 2.52 -21.67
CA ARG A 93 5.78 3.69 -22.12
C ARG A 93 4.29 3.36 -22.24
N CYS A 94 3.70 2.90 -21.13
CA CYS A 94 2.30 2.43 -21.08
C CYS A 94 1.32 3.49 -21.56
N LYS A 95 0.25 3.06 -22.25
CA LYS A 95 -0.77 3.96 -22.82
C LYS A 95 -1.55 4.77 -21.78
N HIS A 96 -1.75 4.18 -20.61
CA HIS A 96 -2.52 4.79 -19.50
C HIS A 96 -1.62 5.33 -18.36
N CYS A 97 -0.34 5.61 -18.63
CA CYS A 97 0.59 6.03 -17.60
C CYS A 97 0.18 7.35 -16.96
N TYR A 98 -0.13 7.34 -15.67
CA TYR A 98 -0.56 8.52 -14.92
C TYR A 98 0.55 9.56 -14.69
N LEU A 99 1.83 9.14 -14.81
CA LEU A 99 2.98 10.03 -14.65
C LEU A 99 3.15 10.98 -15.84
N GLY A 100 2.59 10.62 -17.02
CA GLY A 100 2.71 11.40 -18.23
C GLY A 100 4.15 11.38 -18.77
N GLU A 101 4.88 12.45 -18.50
CA GLU A 101 6.29 12.54 -18.88
C GLU A 101 7.19 11.87 -17.83
N LEU A 102 8.12 11.09 -18.35
CA LEU A 102 9.14 10.41 -17.55
C LEU A 102 10.46 11.16 -17.71
N SER A 103 11.16 11.37 -16.62
CA SER A 103 12.47 11.99 -16.61
C SER A 103 13.55 10.98 -16.17
N GLN A 104 14.81 11.31 -16.46
CA GLN A 104 15.97 10.56 -15.94
C GLN A 104 16.38 11.04 -14.54
N GLU A 105 15.66 12.01 -13.98
CA GLU A 105 15.96 12.55 -12.66
C GLU A 105 15.67 11.51 -11.57
N THR A 106 16.64 11.35 -10.69
CA THR A 106 16.54 10.54 -9.48
C THR A 106 17.56 11.08 -8.46
N LEU A 107 17.30 10.88 -7.19
CA LEU A 107 18.28 11.14 -6.14
C LEU A 107 19.46 10.16 -6.27
N SER A 108 20.62 10.55 -5.79
CA SER A 108 21.78 9.63 -5.69
C SER A 108 21.48 8.49 -4.72
N SER A 109 22.16 7.36 -4.87
CA SER A 109 22.00 6.20 -3.98
C SER A 109 22.18 6.55 -2.50
N SER A 110 23.14 7.42 -2.17
CA SER A 110 23.36 7.90 -0.80
C SER A 110 22.18 8.73 -0.28
N LYS A 111 21.60 9.61 -1.11
CA LYS A 111 20.42 10.39 -0.74
C LYS A 111 19.17 9.53 -0.58
N LEU A 112 19.00 8.50 -1.39
CA LEU A 112 17.91 7.54 -1.25
C LEU A 112 18.01 6.78 0.10
N LEU A 113 19.21 6.37 0.51
CA LEU A 113 19.44 5.76 1.82
C LEU A 113 19.18 6.74 2.98
N GLU A 114 19.58 8.01 2.84
CA GLU A 114 19.28 9.05 3.83
C GLU A 114 17.76 9.20 4.02
N VAL A 115 17.00 9.25 2.91
CA VAL A 115 15.53 9.32 2.94
C VAL A 115 14.95 8.06 3.59
N ALA A 116 15.45 6.87 3.27
CA ALA A 116 15.00 5.62 3.88
C ALA A 116 15.18 5.65 5.41
N ARG A 117 16.34 6.08 5.90
CA ARG A 117 16.62 6.21 7.34
C ARG A 117 15.71 7.22 8.02
N LYS A 118 15.45 8.39 7.41
CA LYS A 118 14.46 9.35 7.93
C LYS A 118 13.05 8.75 8.03
N ILE A 119 12.65 7.91 7.06
CA ILE A 119 11.39 7.18 7.11
C ILE A 119 11.40 6.18 8.28
N ILE A 120 12.49 5.45 8.47
CA ILE A 120 12.67 4.49 9.56
C ILE A 120 12.54 5.17 10.93
N ASP A 121 13.25 6.29 11.11
CA ASP A 121 13.30 7.03 12.39
C ASP A 121 11.96 7.66 12.76
N SER A 122 11.10 7.91 11.78
CA SER A 122 9.77 8.49 12.02
C SER A 122 8.75 7.53 12.65
N GLY A 123 9.08 6.23 12.75
CA GLY A 123 8.17 5.21 13.27
C GLY A 123 7.08 4.76 12.31
N VAL A 124 7.27 4.97 11.01
CA VAL A 124 6.41 4.43 9.94
C VAL A 124 6.37 2.91 10.00
N LEU A 125 5.19 2.32 9.78
CA LEU A 125 4.98 0.87 9.86
C LEU A 125 4.96 0.19 8.48
N GLU A 126 4.68 0.96 7.42
CA GLU A 126 4.60 0.44 6.06
C GLU A 126 5.10 1.47 5.05
N VAL A 127 5.92 1.01 4.13
CA VAL A 127 6.40 1.80 2.99
C VAL A 127 5.92 1.16 1.70
N THR A 128 5.25 1.95 0.87
CA THR A 128 4.93 1.56 -0.52
C THR A 128 5.96 2.21 -1.43
N ILE A 129 6.82 1.41 -2.02
CA ILE A 129 7.79 1.87 -3.01
C ILE A 129 7.15 1.79 -4.40
N THR A 130 7.19 2.90 -5.11
CA THR A 130 6.69 3.03 -6.49
C THR A 130 7.61 3.97 -7.26
N GLY A 131 7.24 4.35 -8.48
CA GLY A 131 8.00 5.29 -9.28
C GLY A 131 7.52 5.25 -10.72
N GLY A 132 8.43 5.50 -11.66
CA GLY A 132 8.27 4.99 -13.01
C GLY A 132 8.40 3.47 -12.99
N GLU A 133 9.61 2.97 -12.71
CA GLU A 133 9.88 1.57 -12.37
C GLU A 133 10.89 1.50 -11.23
N ALA A 134 10.47 1.01 -10.08
CA ALA A 134 11.30 0.97 -8.88
C ALA A 134 12.55 0.08 -9.05
N LEU A 135 12.44 -1.02 -9.80
CA LEU A 135 13.55 -1.96 -10.05
C LEU A 135 14.68 -1.39 -10.94
N LEU A 136 14.53 -0.15 -11.43
CA LEU A 136 15.64 0.58 -12.08
C LEU A 136 16.55 1.32 -11.08
N VAL A 137 16.20 1.36 -9.81
CA VAL A 137 17.04 1.95 -8.76
C VAL A 137 18.10 0.95 -8.36
N GLU A 138 19.37 1.31 -8.59
CA GLU A 138 20.53 0.40 -8.43
C GLU A 138 20.63 -0.18 -7.02
N ASN A 139 20.45 0.64 -5.99
CA ASN A 139 20.53 0.20 -4.60
C ASN A 139 19.16 -0.10 -3.95
N LEU A 140 18.14 -0.44 -4.76
CA LEU A 140 16.79 -0.73 -4.25
C LEU A 140 16.79 -1.88 -3.24
N GLN A 141 17.56 -2.92 -3.49
CA GLN A 141 17.66 -4.07 -2.59
C GLN A 141 18.22 -3.68 -1.22
N GLU A 142 19.25 -2.84 -1.19
CA GLU A 142 19.82 -2.30 0.04
C GLU A 142 18.79 -1.45 0.80
N ILE A 143 18.07 -0.58 0.11
CA ILE A 143 17.00 0.25 0.68
C ILE A 143 15.88 -0.61 1.28
N ILE A 144 15.44 -1.66 0.58
CA ILE A 144 14.42 -2.57 1.09
C ILE A 144 14.96 -3.32 2.32
N ASN A 145 16.22 -3.77 2.30
CA ASN A 145 16.84 -4.45 3.43
C ASN A 145 16.89 -3.54 4.67
N GLU A 146 17.21 -2.25 4.54
CA GLU A 146 17.14 -1.29 5.66
C GLU A 146 15.74 -1.26 6.30
N PHE A 147 14.67 -1.28 5.50
CA PHE A 147 13.31 -1.36 6.03
C PHE A 147 13.01 -2.69 6.72
N VAL A 148 13.41 -3.81 6.10
CA VAL A 148 13.19 -5.17 6.61
C VAL A 148 13.93 -5.39 7.93
N GLU A 149 15.19 -4.94 8.06
CA GLU A 149 15.97 -4.97 9.31
C GLU A 149 15.27 -4.21 10.43
N ASN A 150 14.54 -3.17 10.08
CA ASN A 150 13.78 -2.37 11.02
C ASN A 150 12.32 -2.81 11.16
N GLU A 151 11.96 -4.02 10.75
CA GLU A 151 10.61 -4.60 10.86
C GLU A 151 9.52 -3.74 10.17
N ILE A 152 9.86 -2.97 9.12
CA ILE A 152 8.91 -2.19 8.34
C ILE A 152 8.44 -3.03 7.16
N TYR A 153 7.13 -3.09 6.97
CA TYR A 153 6.54 -3.74 5.81
C TYR A 153 6.74 -2.91 4.54
N VAL A 154 7.16 -3.57 3.47
CA VAL A 154 7.43 -2.93 2.18
C VAL A 154 6.51 -3.51 1.11
N LYS A 155 5.77 -2.64 0.43
CA LYS A 155 5.03 -2.99 -0.78
C LYS A 155 5.73 -2.39 -1.99
N VAL A 156 6.19 -3.21 -2.92
CA VAL A 156 6.89 -2.78 -4.13
C VAL A 156 5.96 -2.86 -5.31
N PHE A 157 5.64 -1.71 -5.94
CA PHE A 157 4.93 -1.65 -7.21
C PHE A 157 5.92 -1.74 -8.35
N THR A 158 5.71 -2.69 -9.25
CA THR A 158 6.60 -2.91 -10.40
C THR A 158 5.85 -3.41 -11.63
N ASN A 159 6.39 -3.09 -12.81
CA ASN A 159 5.98 -3.69 -14.08
C ASN A 159 6.59 -5.09 -14.27
N ALA A 160 7.38 -5.56 -13.32
CA ALA A 160 8.02 -6.87 -13.21
C ALA A 160 8.96 -7.27 -14.36
N THR A 161 9.25 -6.41 -15.31
CA THR A 161 10.15 -6.76 -16.45
C THR A 161 11.60 -7.04 -16.01
N LEU A 162 12.00 -6.56 -14.82
CA LEU A 162 13.33 -6.75 -14.22
C LEU A 162 13.27 -7.62 -12.97
N LEU A 163 12.10 -8.14 -12.60
CA LEU A 163 11.90 -8.77 -11.30
C LEU A 163 12.63 -10.12 -11.18
N ILE A 164 12.79 -10.86 -12.27
CA ILE A 164 13.54 -12.13 -12.26
C ILE A 164 14.98 -11.90 -11.78
N THR A 165 15.69 -10.93 -12.35
CA THR A 165 17.06 -10.60 -11.95
C THR A 165 17.12 -10.15 -10.48
N PHE A 166 16.16 -9.35 -10.03
CA PHE A 166 16.07 -8.94 -8.63
C PHE A 166 15.90 -10.14 -7.68
N LEU A 167 15.02 -11.08 -8.02
CA LEU A 167 14.79 -12.29 -7.22
C LEU A 167 16.00 -13.24 -7.23
N GLU A 168 16.74 -13.31 -8.33
CA GLU A 168 17.98 -14.09 -8.42
C GLU A 168 19.09 -13.50 -7.54
N ASN A 169 19.17 -12.19 -7.43
CA ASN A 169 20.11 -11.55 -6.52
C ASN A 169 19.73 -11.83 -5.05
N LEU A 170 18.44 -11.76 -4.69
CA LEU A 170 17.98 -12.14 -3.35
C LEU A 170 18.32 -13.61 -3.01
N GLU A 171 18.17 -14.51 -3.99
CA GLU A 171 18.49 -15.93 -3.82
C GLU A 171 19.99 -16.14 -3.58
N LYS A 172 20.85 -15.50 -4.38
CA LYS A 172 22.32 -15.53 -4.23
C LYS A 172 22.79 -15.03 -2.89
N GLU A 173 22.15 -14.01 -2.34
CA GLU A 173 22.48 -13.39 -1.05
C GLU A 173 21.75 -14.03 0.14
N ASN A 174 21.00 -15.12 -0.07
CA ASN A 174 20.21 -15.81 0.96
C ASN A 174 19.19 -14.89 1.69
N LEU A 175 18.64 -13.89 1.01
CA LEU A 175 17.70 -12.93 1.56
C LEU A 175 16.22 -13.27 1.32
N VAL A 176 15.91 -14.32 0.55
CA VAL A 176 14.54 -14.68 0.16
C VAL A 176 13.63 -14.88 1.37
N ASP A 177 14.05 -15.69 2.35
CA ASP A 177 13.23 -16.02 3.53
C ASP A 177 12.93 -14.79 4.37
N LYS A 178 13.89 -13.92 4.54
CA LYS A 178 13.75 -12.68 5.28
C LYS A 178 12.84 -11.69 4.57
N PHE A 179 13.03 -11.51 3.26
CA PHE A 179 12.23 -10.58 2.46
C PHE A 179 10.76 -11.03 2.38
N LYS A 180 10.47 -12.32 2.22
CA LYS A 180 9.07 -12.78 2.10
C LYS A 180 8.21 -12.51 3.34
N GLU A 181 8.81 -12.30 4.52
CA GLU A 181 8.07 -11.93 5.72
C GLU A 181 7.59 -10.47 5.72
N TYR A 182 8.34 -9.58 5.08
CA TYR A 182 8.10 -8.14 5.14
C TYR A 182 7.78 -7.51 3.78
N VAL A 183 8.07 -8.19 2.67
CA VAL A 183 7.92 -7.63 1.33
C VAL A 183 6.75 -8.24 0.59
N THR A 184 5.90 -7.40 0.05
CA THR A 184 4.81 -7.76 -0.87
C THR A 184 5.09 -7.13 -2.23
N PHE A 185 5.03 -7.92 -3.29
CA PHE A 185 5.12 -7.40 -4.65
C PHE A 185 3.74 -7.12 -5.22
N SER A 186 3.54 -5.90 -5.74
CA SER A 186 2.35 -5.49 -6.47
C SER A 186 2.69 -5.41 -7.96
N ILE A 187 2.28 -6.45 -8.69
CA ILE A 187 2.66 -6.67 -10.08
C ILE A 187 1.62 -6.08 -11.01
N SER A 188 2.05 -5.23 -11.92
CA SER A 188 1.17 -4.60 -12.90
C SER A 188 0.82 -5.55 -14.04
N VAL A 189 -0.47 -5.94 -14.15
CA VAL A 189 -0.97 -6.81 -15.24
C VAL A 189 -2.31 -6.28 -15.74
N ASP A 190 -2.39 -5.88 -17.00
CA ASP A 190 -3.59 -5.22 -17.55
C ASP A 190 -4.40 -6.10 -18.53
N GLY A 191 -4.25 -7.39 -18.50
CA GLY A 191 -4.95 -8.36 -19.33
C GLY A 191 -4.07 -9.56 -19.67
N LEU A 192 -4.56 -10.46 -20.51
CA LEU A 192 -3.76 -11.53 -21.11
C LEU A 192 -2.76 -10.93 -22.13
N GLU A 193 -1.87 -11.75 -22.67
CA GLU A 193 -0.72 -11.35 -23.47
C GLU A 193 -1.04 -10.26 -24.51
N SER A 194 -2.00 -10.51 -25.37
CA SER A 194 -2.37 -9.57 -26.46
C SER A 194 -2.83 -8.20 -25.91
N THR A 195 -3.64 -8.19 -24.86
CA THR A 195 -4.17 -6.96 -24.25
C THR A 195 -3.09 -6.25 -23.43
N HIS A 196 -2.36 -6.99 -22.63
CA HIS A 196 -1.29 -6.45 -21.79
C HIS A 196 -0.19 -5.81 -22.67
N ASP A 197 0.29 -6.52 -23.68
CA ASP A 197 1.35 -6.04 -24.57
C ASP A 197 0.91 -4.83 -25.39
N LYS A 198 -0.36 -4.77 -25.81
CA LYS A 198 -0.94 -3.60 -26.48
C LYS A 198 -0.94 -2.35 -25.60
N ILE A 199 -1.08 -2.51 -24.28
CA ILE A 199 -1.14 -1.42 -23.31
C ILE A 199 0.27 -1.04 -22.82
N ARG A 200 1.10 -2.03 -22.47
CA ARG A 200 2.39 -1.81 -21.77
C ARG A 200 3.62 -1.95 -22.66
N GLY A 201 3.52 -2.69 -23.75
CA GLY A 201 4.61 -2.91 -24.70
C GLY A 201 4.77 -4.39 -25.05
N LYS A 202 5.13 -4.66 -26.31
CA LYS A 202 5.28 -6.01 -26.86
C LYS A 202 6.29 -6.84 -26.06
N GLY A 203 5.91 -8.08 -25.71
CA GLY A 203 6.73 -9.06 -25.01
C GLY A 203 6.87 -8.80 -23.50
N THR A 204 6.14 -7.83 -22.95
CA THR A 204 6.16 -7.55 -21.50
C THR A 204 5.37 -8.58 -20.71
N PHE A 205 4.27 -9.11 -21.26
CA PHE A 205 3.46 -10.13 -20.60
C PHE A 205 4.27 -11.37 -20.23
N LYS A 206 5.08 -11.88 -21.16
CA LYS A 206 5.88 -13.09 -20.92
C LYS A 206 6.89 -12.90 -19.78
N LYS A 207 7.48 -11.70 -19.67
CA LYS A 207 8.38 -11.37 -18.55
C LYS A 207 7.63 -11.33 -17.22
N VAL A 208 6.43 -10.75 -17.22
CA VAL A 208 5.56 -10.69 -16.04
C VAL A 208 5.10 -12.09 -15.62
N GLU A 209 4.67 -12.92 -16.55
CA GLU A 209 4.27 -14.31 -16.30
C GLU A 209 5.38 -15.10 -15.61
N ASN A 210 6.61 -15.06 -16.16
CA ASN A 210 7.77 -15.73 -15.56
C ASN A 210 8.06 -15.20 -14.14
N ALA A 211 7.94 -13.88 -13.93
CA ALA A 211 8.13 -13.27 -12.63
C ALA A 211 7.07 -13.72 -11.60
N LEU A 212 5.81 -13.82 -12.02
CA LEU A 212 4.71 -14.31 -11.18
C LEU A 212 4.96 -15.77 -10.75
N ILE A 213 5.36 -16.63 -11.69
CA ILE A 213 5.71 -18.05 -11.41
C ILE A 213 6.87 -18.13 -10.41
N LYS A 214 7.93 -17.33 -10.59
CA LYS A 214 9.08 -17.32 -9.67
C LYS A 214 8.71 -16.80 -8.28
N LEU A 215 7.88 -15.77 -8.18
CA LEU A 215 7.35 -15.25 -6.90
C LEU A 215 6.58 -16.33 -6.14
N GLN A 216 5.70 -17.09 -6.83
CA GLN A 216 4.97 -18.21 -6.22
C GLN A 216 5.93 -19.31 -5.74
N LYS A 217 6.93 -19.67 -6.55
CA LYS A 217 7.95 -20.66 -6.17
C LYS A 217 8.70 -20.24 -4.89
N PHE A 218 8.98 -18.96 -4.71
CA PHE A 218 9.67 -18.42 -3.53
C PHE A 218 8.74 -18.19 -2.33
N GLY A 219 7.42 -18.28 -2.52
CA GLY A 219 6.42 -18.06 -1.47
C GLY A 219 6.18 -16.60 -1.10
N PHE A 220 6.48 -15.65 -1.99
CA PHE A 220 6.17 -14.24 -1.75
C PHE A 220 4.67 -13.96 -1.83
N VAL A 221 4.17 -13.13 -0.91
CA VAL A 221 2.84 -12.54 -1.04
C VAL A 221 2.83 -11.62 -2.27
N THR A 222 1.99 -11.97 -3.23
CA THR A 222 1.88 -11.28 -4.51
C THR A 222 0.48 -10.71 -4.68
N VAL A 223 0.38 -9.45 -5.09
CA VAL A 223 -0.86 -8.80 -5.49
C VAL A 223 -0.74 -8.41 -6.95
N VAL A 224 -1.66 -8.83 -7.79
CA VAL A 224 -1.75 -8.32 -9.16
C VAL A 224 -2.56 -7.03 -9.15
N ASN A 225 -1.99 -5.95 -9.69
CA ASN A 225 -2.69 -4.68 -9.87
C ASN A 225 -3.02 -4.47 -11.35
N CYS A 226 -4.31 -4.36 -11.66
CA CYS A 226 -4.82 -4.11 -13.00
C CYS A 226 -5.54 -2.76 -13.04
N VAL A 227 -5.13 -1.86 -13.93
CA VAL A 227 -5.84 -0.59 -14.16
C VAL A 227 -6.96 -0.83 -15.14
N VAL A 228 -8.20 -0.71 -14.66
CA VAL A 228 -9.41 -0.96 -15.45
C VAL A 228 -9.70 0.19 -16.42
N SER A 229 -9.81 -0.11 -17.69
CA SER A 229 -10.08 0.85 -18.76
C SER A 229 -10.85 0.19 -19.91
N LYS A 230 -11.33 0.97 -20.87
CA LYS A 230 -11.90 0.43 -22.13
C LYS A 230 -10.94 -0.43 -22.92
N LEU A 231 -9.62 -0.29 -22.68
CA LEU A 231 -8.60 -1.08 -23.37
C LEU A 231 -8.59 -2.55 -22.94
N ASN A 232 -9.09 -2.87 -21.73
CA ASN A 232 -8.94 -4.20 -21.14
C ASN A 232 -10.18 -4.76 -20.43
N PHE A 233 -11.27 -4.01 -20.26
CA PHE A 233 -12.40 -4.45 -19.40
C PHE A 233 -13.03 -5.78 -19.86
N ASN A 234 -13.01 -6.08 -21.15
CA ASN A 234 -13.50 -7.36 -21.70
C ASN A 234 -12.57 -8.54 -21.40
N ASP A 235 -11.30 -8.27 -21.15
CA ASP A 235 -10.27 -9.30 -20.91
C ASP A 235 -10.08 -9.60 -19.41
N ILE A 236 -10.49 -8.69 -18.52
CA ILE A 236 -10.35 -8.84 -17.05
C ILE A 236 -10.94 -10.16 -16.52
N PRO A 237 -12.15 -10.60 -16.92
CA PRO A 237 -12.67 -11.88 -16.43
C PRO A 237 -11.79 -13.07 -16.78
N LYS A 238 -11.18 -13.07 -17.97
CA LYS A 238 -10.24 -14.11 -18.42
C LYS A 238 -8.92 -14.02 -17.66
N LEU A 239 -8.45 -12.81 -17.41
CA LEU A 239 -7.26 -12.57 -16.58
C LEU A 239 -7.45 -13.10 -15.16
N VAL A 240 -8.61 -12.89 -14.52
CA VAL A 240 -8.92 -13.42 -13.18
C VAL A 240 -8.79 -14.95 -13.16
N LEU A 241 -9.38 -15.65 -14.15
CA LEU A 241 -9.29 -17.11 -14.26
C LEU A 241 -7.86 -17.59 -14.51
N TYR A 242 -7.13 -16.88 -15.36
CA TYR A 242 -5.73 -17.18 -15.65
C TYR A 242 -4.83 -17.04 -14.40
N LEU A 243 -4.98 -15.95 -13.65
CA LEU A 243 -4.23 -15.74 -12.41
C LEU A 243 -4.53 -16.80 -11.35
N LYS A 244 -5.79 -17.26 -11.29
CA LYS A 244 -6.17 -18.41 -10.45
C LYS A 244 -5.40 -19.66 -10.83
N SER A 245 -5.26 -19.96 -12.12
CA SER A 245 -4.49 -21.12 -12.58
C SER A 245 -3.01 -21.08 -12.20
N LEU A 246 -2.48 -19.89 -11.92
CA LEU A 246 -1.15 -19.64 -11.39
C LEU A 246 -1.11 -19.59 -9.85
N ASN A 247 -2.20 -19.92 -9.14
CA ASN A 247 -2.33 -19.79 -7.69
C ASN A 247 -2.13 -18.35 -7.15
N ILE A 248 -2.45 -17.34 -7.95
CA ILE A 248 -2.40 -15.94 -7.55
C ILE A 248 -3.80 -15.51 -7.14
N CYS A 249 -4.02 -15.42 -5.83
CA CYS A 249 -5.35 -15.20 -5.26
C CYS A 249 -5.68 -13.73 -4.99
N ASN A 250 -4.70 -12.82 -4.99
CA ASN A 250 -4.92 -11.41 -4.67
C ASN A 250 -4.86 -10.53 -5.91
N ILE A 251 -5.99 -9.94 -6.28
CA ILE A 251 -6.10 -9.05 -7.44
C ILE A 251 -6.71 -7.72 -7.00
N GLN A 252 -6.05 -6.64 -7.38
CA GLN A 252 -6.56 -5.29 -7.22
C GLN A 252 -6.93 -4.71 -8.58
N LEU A 253 -8.21 -4.47 -8.81
CA LEU A 253 -8.75 -3.81 -9.98
C LEU A 253 -8.91 -2.32 -9.68
N SER A 254 -7.96 -1.49 -10.12
CA SER A 254 -7.93 -0.05 -9.89
C SER A 254 -8.64 0.70 -11.00
N LYS A 255 -9.51 1.66 -10.65
CA LYS A 255 -10.12 2.54 -11.66
C LYS A 255 -9.05 3.42 -12.32
N LEU A 256 -9.17 3.65 -13.63
CA LEU A 256 -8.32 4.59 -14.35
C LEU A 256 -8.48 5.99 -13.77
N ILE A 257 -7.36 6.67 -13.55
CA ILE A 257 -7.31 8.09 -13.20
C ILE A 257 -6.93 8.85 -14.47
N VAL A 258 -7.77 9.79 -14.88
CA VAL A 258 -7.53 10.63 -16.05
C VAL A 258 -6.42 11.63 -15.74
N ARG A 259 -5.18 11.21 -15.98
CA ARG A 259 -3.96 11.98 -15.75
C ARG A 259 -2.81 11.43 -16.59
N GLY A 260 -1.87 12.29 -16.95
CA GLY A 260 -0.71 11.92 -17.73
C GLY A 260 -1.09 11.54 -19.16
N LYS A 261 -0.88 10.27 -19.53
CA LYS A 261 -1.26 9.74 -20.85
C LYS A 261 -2.68 9.18 -20.91
N ALA A 262 -3.32 9.00 -19.74
CA ALA A 262 -4.70 8.54 -19.66
C ALA A 262 -5.66 9.70 -19.92
N ASP A 263 -6.64 9.49 -20.79
CA ASP A 263 -7.70 10.45 -21.12
C ASP A 263 -9.10 9.88 -20.80
N SER A 264 -10.12 10.72 -20.87
CA SER A 264 -11.51 10.36 -20.55
C SER A 264 -12.09 9.30 -21.48
N THR A 265 -11.59 9.19 -22.71
CA THR A 265 -12.08 8.18 -23.68
C THR A 265 -11.73 6.77 -23.26
N MET A 266 -10.71 6.60 -22.40
CA MET A 266 -10.29 5.31 -21.85
C MET A 266 -11.13 4.88 -20.63
N THR A 267 -11.96 5.76 -20.05
CA THR A 267 -12.76 5.45 -18.87
C THR A 267 -13.98 4.61 -19.21
N LEU A 268 -14.38 3.71 -18.33
CA LEU A 268 -15.62 2.95 -18.49
C LEU A 268 -16.83 3.83 -18.21
N SER A 269 -17.89 3.66 -19.02
CA SER A 269 -19.23 4.16 -18.68
C SER A 269 -19.78 3.47 -17.42
N LYS A 270 -20.81 4.04 -16.81
CA LYS A 270 -21.49 3.44 -15.65
C LYS A 270 -22.02 2.04 -15.95
N SER A 271 -22.56 1.83 -17.16
CA SER A 271 -23.08 0.52 -17.60
C SER A 271 -21.96 -0.51 -17.76
N GLU A 272 -20.86 -0.16 -18.46
CA GLU A 272 -19.70 -1.06 -18.62
C GLU A 272 -19.10 -1.43 -17.26
N ASN A 273 -18.96 -0.45 -16.35
CA ASN A 273 -18.48 -0.69 -15.00
C ASN A 273 -19.38 -1.67 -14.23
N SER A 274 -20.71 -1.49 -14.28
CA SER A 274 -21.66 -2.38 -13.61
C SER A 274 -21.61 -3.82 -14.17
N ILE A 275 -21.49 -3.96 -15.49
CA ILE A 275 -21.32 -5.27 -16.14
C ILE A 275 -20.02 -5.95 -15.67
N LEU A 276 -18.91 -5.22 -15.61
CA LEU A 276 -17.62 -5.77 -15.14
C LEU A 276 -17.73 -6.23 -13.69
N VAL A 277 -18.27 -5.38 -12.80
CA VAL A 277 -18.45 -5.73 -11.37
C VAL A 277 -19.25 -7.00 -11.20
N GLN A 278 -20.39 -7.12 -11.91
CA GLN A 278 -21.24 -8.33 -11.85
C GLN A 278 -20.50 -9.58 -12.34
N LYS A 279 -19.76 -9.48 -13.46
CA LYS A 279 -18.98 -10.60 -14.01
C LYS A 279 -17.89 -11.04 -13.03
N VAL A 280 -17.11 -10.08 -12.50
CA VAL A 280 -16.03 -10.38 -11.55
C VAL A 280 -16.60 -10.98 -10.27
N LYS A 281 -17.66 -10.39 -9.69
CA LYS A 281 -18.32 -10.91 -8.48
C LYS A 281 -18.77 -12.36 -8.67
N LYS A 282 -19.43 -12.68 -9.77
CA LYS A 282 -19.87 -14.05 -10.09
C LYS A 282 -18.70 -15.04 -10.19
N LEU A 283 -17.57 -14.61 -10.73
CA LEU A 283 -16.35 -15.45 -10.80
C LEU A 283 -15.73 -15.68 -9.43
N THR A 284 -15.75 -14.68 -8.56
CA THR A 284 -15.12 -14.77 -7.23
C THR A 284 -15.98 -15.49 -6.21
N GLU A 285 -17.31 -15.48 -6.35
CA GLU A 285 -18.22 -16.28 -5.51
C GLU A 285 -17.98 -17.80 -5.64
N SER A 286 -17.48 -18.26 -6.79
CA SER A 286 -17.16 -19.66 -7.07
C SER A 286 -15.69 -20.04 -6.83
N CYS A 287 -14.87 -19.12 -6.34
CA CYS A 287 -13.41 -19.26 -6.24
C CYS A 287 -12.88 -18.66 -4.95
N ASP A 288 -11.88 -19.29 -4.36
CA ASP A 288 -11.12 -18.72 -3.24
C ASP A 288 -10.13 -17.66 -3.78
N MET A 289 -10.67 -16.54 -4.29
CA MET A 289 -9.90 -15.42 -4.82
C MET A 289 -10.34 -14.12 -4.17
N HIS A 290 -9.38 -13.34 -3.73
CA HIS A 290 -9.59 -12.01 -3.18
C HIS A 290 -9.44 -10.96 -4.28
N VAL A 291 -10.56 -10.51 -4.84
CA VAL A 291 -10.57 -9.46 -5.86
C VAL A 291 -11.13 -8.17 -5.28
N MET A 292 -10.29 -7.18 -5.13
CA MET A 292 -10.67 -5.82 -4.72
C MET A 292 -10.99 -5.00 -5.98
N TYR A 293 -12.12 -4.31 -6.00
CA TYR A 293 -12.50 -3.45 -7.13
C TYR A 293 -12.83 -2.03 -6.67
N GLY A 294 -12.06 -1.09 -7.17
CA GLY A 294 -12.32 0.35 -7.05
C GLY A 294 -12.28 0.89 -5.63
N GLU A 295 -13.38 0.83 -4.90
CA GLU A 295 -13.56 1.53 -3.62
C GLU A 295 -12.94 0.82 -2.42
N GLU A 296 -12.62 -0.47 -2.58
CA GLU A 296 -12.05 -1.30 -1.53
C GLU A 296 -10.52 -1.23 -1.48
N ASP A 297 -9.91 -0.46 -2.39
CA ASP A 297 -8.45 -0.31 -2.53
C ASP A 297 -7.78 0.23 -1.27
N GLY A 298 -7.28 -0.66 -0.44
CA GLY A 298 -6.49 -0.32 0.73
C GLY A 298 -7.28 0.17 1.94
N PHE A 299 -8.61 0.20 1.87
CA PHE A 299 -9.47 0.65 2.97
C PHE A 299 -9.86 -0.45 3.94
N GLU A 300 -9.83 -1.74 3.57
CA GLU A 300 -10.22 -2.79 4.51
C GLU A 300 -9.34 -2.81 5.75
N ASN A 301 -8.04 -2.60 5.60
CA ASN A 301 -7.12 -2.48 6.73
C ASN A 301 -7.26 -1.15 7.50
N ILE A 302 -7.91 -0.14 6.90
CA ILE A 302 -8.16 1.19 7.46
C ILE A 302 -9.62 1.34 7.91
N LYS A 303 -10.58 0.56 7.38
CA LYS A 303 -11.98 0.56 7.86
C LYS A 303 -12.08 0.43 9.37
N TYR A 304 -11.22 -0.37 9.95
CA TYR A 304 -11.14 -0.52 11.41
C TYR A 304 -10.64 0.75 12.10
N PHE A 305 -9.80 1.52 11.42
CA PHE A 305 -9.22 2.75 11.93
C PHE A 305 -10.13 3.96 11.72
N ASP A 306 -10.79 4.06 10.55
CA ASP A 306 -11.61 5.21 10.14
C ASP A 306 -13.06 5.14 10.64
N SER A 307 -13.66 3.96 10.76
CA SER A 307 -15.08 3.82 11.11
C SER A 307 -15.40 4.10 12.58
N LYS A 308 -14.39 4.22 13.45
CA LYS A 308 -14.57 4.24 14.91
C LYS A 308 -14.06 5.49 15.62
N ILE A 309 -13.53 6.46 14.90
CA ILE A 309 -13.03 7.72 15.47
C ILE A 309 -14.09 8.82 15.27
N LYS A 310 -15.01 8.91 16.22
CA LYS A 310 -16.19 9.81 16.12
C LYS A 310 -15.93 11.28 16.39
N ASN A 311 -14.78 11.71 16.88
CA ASN A 311 -14.50 13.12 17.19
C ASN A 311 -13.03 13.45 17.00
N GLY A 312 -12.72 14.14 15.94
CA GLY A 312 -11.37 14.57 15.55
C GLY A 312 -11.28 14.77 14.04
N TYR A 313 -10.08 14.89 13.52
CA TYR A 313 -9.81 14.98 12.08
C TYR A 313 -10.19 13.71 11.29
N PHE A 314 -10.71 12.70 11.96
CA PHE A 314 -11.16 11.43 11.41
C PHE A 314 -12.68 11.35 11.54
N ASN A 315 -13.37 11.63 10.47
CA ASN A 315 -14.81 11.43 10.36
C ASN A 315 -15.07 10.06 9.74
N GLU A 316 -16.10 9.33 10.22
CA GLU A 316 -16.54 8.04 9.64
C GLU A 316 -16.83 8.10 8.14
N SER A 317 -17.05 9.29 7.60
CA SER A 317 -17.23 9.56 6.17
C SER A 317 -15.92 9.65 5.39
N TRP A 318 -14.74 9.70 6.04
CA TRP A 318 -13.47 9.83 5.34
C TRP A 318 -12.99 8.48 4.80
N LYS A 319 -13.26 8.26 3.54
CA LYS A 319 -12.82 7.08 2.80
C LYS A 319 -11.42 7.25 2.17
N CYS A 320 -10.69 8.31 2.49
CA CYS A 320 -9.35 8.58 1.98
C CYS A 320 -8.32 8.68 3.12
N CYS A 321 -7.23 7.92 3.02
CA CYS A 321 -6.15 7.92 4.02
C CYS A 321 -5.07 8.98 3.78
N ALA A 322 -5.14 9.73 2.68
CA ALA A 322 -4.18 10.77 2.32
C ALA A 322 -4.19 11.92 3.34
N GLY A 323 -3.03 12.29 3.85
CA GLY A 323 -2.88 13.30 4.90
C GLY A 323 -3.42 12.89 6.27
N VAL A 324 -4.08 11.73 6.37
CA VAL A 324 -4.65 11.19 7.61
C VAL A 324 -3.70 10.19 8.26
N THR A 325 -3.37 9.13 7.53
CA THR A 325 -2.45 8.07 7.96
C THR A 325 -1.31 7.85 6.98
N ARG A 326 -1.41 8.38 5.77
CA ARG A 326 -0.46 8.22 4.69
C ARG A 326 0.03 9.58 4.16
N MET A 327 1.32 9.64 3.88
CA MET A 327 1.92 10.70 3.07
C MET A 327 2.60 10.12 1.83
N THR A 328 2.89 10.99 0.87
CA THR A 328 3.59 10.64 -0.37
C THR A 328 4.88 11.44 -0.48
N ILE A 329 5.97 10.79 -0.86
CA ILE A 329 7.26 11.41 -1.18
C ILE A 329 7.49 11.21 -2.68
N ASP A 330 7.83 12.27 -3.40
CA ASP A 330 8.19 12.19 -4.82
C ASP A 330 9.70 11.86 -5.01
N HIS A 331 10.09 11.69 -6.28
CA HIS A 331 11.46 11.36 -6.67
C HIS A 331 12.49 12.50 -6.45
N LYS A 332 12.03 13.70 -6.08
CA LYS A 332 12.86 14.87 -5.70
C LYS A 332 12.89 15.09 -4.19
N GLY A 333 12.19 14.24 -3.43
CA GLY A 333 12.06 14.36 -1.98
C GLY A 333 10.95 15.30 -1.51
N ASN A 334 10.14 15.87 -2.41
CA ASN A 334 9.00 16.68 -2.01
C ASN A 334 7.90 15.81 -1.42
N VAL A 335 7.20 16.34 -0.42
CA VAL A 335 6.21 15.63 0.37
C VAL A 335 4.82 16.18 0.13
N TYR A 336 3.85 15.29 -0.06
CA TYR A 336 2.45 15.60 -0.31
C TYR A 336 1.52 14.69 0.50
N CYS A 337 0.29 15.10 0.72
CA CYS A 337 -0.74 14.22 1.28
C CYS A 337 -1.14 13.13 0.28
N CYS A 338 -1.26 13.47 -1.00
CA CYS A 338 -1.75 12.61 -2.07
C CYS A 338 -0.82 12.71 -3.30
N PRO A 339 -0.49 11.61 -3.99
CA PRO A 339 0.36 11.63 -5.18
C PRO A 339 -0.26 12.37 -6.38
N PHE A 340 -1.54 12.70 -6.29
CA PHE A 340 -2.28 13.40 -7.35
C PHE A 340 -2.62 14.87 -6.99
N CYS A 341 -2.26 15.34 -5.79
CA CYS A 341 -2.49 16.73 -5.33
C CYS A 341 -1.13 17.38 -5.03
N GLU A 342 -0.46 17.85 -6.06
CA GLU A 342 0.87 18.46 -5.98
C GLU A 342 0.82 19.98 -5.67
N ASP A 343 -0.38 20.58 -5.65
CA ASP A 343 -0.62 22.00 -5.34
C ASP A 343 -0.42 22.34 -3.86
N LEU A 344 -0.40 21.36 -2.97
CA LEU A 344 -0.16 21.51 -1.54
C LEU A 344 1.06 20.71 -1.10
N CYS A 345 2.26 21.21 -1.44
CA CYS A 345 3.52 20.63 -0.96
C CYS A 345 3.65 20.89 0.55
N LEU A 346 3.98 19.82 1.31
CA LEU A 346 4.17 19.89 2.75
C LEU A 346 5.61 20.28 3.13
N GLY A 347 6.55 20.16 2.22
CA GLY A 347 7.98 20.39 2.41
C GLY A 347 8.83 19.40 1.64
N ASN A 348 10.12 19.30 1.99
CA ASN A 348 11.06 18.39 1.33
C ASN A 348 11.83 17.56 2.37
N ILE A 349 11.76 16.23 2.23
CA ILE A 349 12.36 15.27 3.17
C ILE A 349 13.90 15.31 3.19
N ILE A 350 14.54 15.83 2.14
CA ILE A 350 16.00 15.94 2.10
C ILE A 350 16.47 16.97 3.15
N THR A 351 15.77 18.10 3.26
CA THR A 351 16.13 19.21 4.14
C THR A 351 15.41 19.20 5.49
N GLN A 352 14.30 18.45 5.59
CA GLN A 352 13.41 18.44 6.75
C GLN A 352 13.21 17.04 7.31
N GLY A 353 12.78 16.94 8.57
CA GLY A 353 12.34 15.67 9.18
C GLY A 353 10.89 15.33 8.85
N ILE A 354 10.53 14.04 8.92
CA ILE A 354 9.15 13.58 8.63
C ILE A 354 8.13 14.24 9.57
N HIS A 355 8.44 14.37 10.85
CA HIS A 355 7.53 15.02 11.80
C HIS A 355 7.24 16.48 11.41
N GLU A 356 8.27 17.24 11.02
CA GLU A 356 8.14 18.63 10.61
C GLU A 356 7.25 18.79 9.37
N VAL A 357 7.52 18.00 8.31
CA VAL A 357 6.71 18.06 7.09
C VAL A 357 5.28 17.55 7.33
N TRP A 358 5.09 16.55 8.21
CA TRP A 358 3.77 16.04 8.58
C TRP A 358 2.92 17.06 9.33
N MET A 359 3.55 17.91 10.15
CA MET A 359 2.89 18.95 10.91
C MET A 359 2.69 20.26 10.14
N ASN A 360 3.06 20.31 8.85
CA ASN A 360 2.93 21.48 8.02
C ASN A 360 1.46 21.91 7.84
N LYS A 361 1.21 23.23 7.83
CA LYS A 361 -0.13 23.85 7.65
C LYS A 361 -0.84 23.38 6.37
N ASN A 362 -0.12 23.10 5.31
CA ASN A 362 -0.68 22.64 4.04
C ASN A 362 -1.37 21.27 4.17
N ARG A 363 -0.94 20.42 5.11
CA ARG A 363 -1.65 19.18 5.43
C ARG A 363 -3.05 19.50 5.99
N PHE A 364 -3.16 20.45 6.89
CA PHE A 364 -4.45 20.83 7.46
C PHE A 364 -5.37 21.49 6.41
N LEU A 365 -4.80 22.29 5.50
CA LEU A 365 -5.54 22.82 4.35
C LEU A 365 -6.03 21.69 3.42
N PHE A 366 -5.21 20.68 3.17
CA PHE A 366 -5.61 19.50 2.41
C PHE A 366 -6.76 18.76 3.10
N LEU A 367 -6.67 18.52 4.40
CA LEU A 367 -7.70 17.83 5.18
C LEU A 367 -9.01 18.63 5.22
N ASP A 368 -8.94 19.95 5.32
CA ASP A 368 -10.10 20.82 5.22
C ASP A 368 -10.76 20.73 3.83
N ARG A 369 -9.99 20.77 2.75
CA ARG A 369 -10.51 20.53 1.39
C ARG A 369 -11.15 19.15 1.27
N LEU A 370 -10.50 18.12 1.82
CA LEU A 370 -11.01 16.74 1.80
C LEU A 370 -12.33 16.63 2.56
N SER A 371 -12.47 17.28 3.72
CA SER A 371 -13.71 17.26 4.52
C SER A 371 -14.92 17.90 3.81
N LYS A 372 -14.66 18.87 2.95
CA LYS A 372 -15.67 19.56 2.12
C LYS A 372 -15.98 18.83 0.81
N THR A 373 -15.26 17.75 0.52
CA THR A 373 -15.41 16.98 -0.71
C THR A 373 -16.64 16.07 -0.62
N LYS A 374 -17.56 16.17 -1.58
CA LYS A 374 -18.72 15.27 -1.65
C LYS A 374 -18.29 13.85 -2.00
N VAL A 375 -18.98 12.87 -1.45
CA VAL A 375 -18.79 11.48 -1.86
C VAL A 375 -19.36 11.28 -3.26
N VAL A 376 -18.50 11.04 -4.25
CA VAL A 376 -18.91 10.75 -5.63
C VAL A 376 -18.61 9.28 -5.90
N ASN A 377 -19.63 8.51 -6.31
CA ASN A 377 -19.53 7.07 -6.57
C ASN A 377 -18.89 6.28 -5.39
N GLY A 378 -19.26 6.66 -4.14
CA GLY A 378 -18.71 6.04 -2.94
C GLY A 378 -17.30 6.51 -2.55
N ARG A 379 -16.66 7.39 -3.31
CA ARG A 379 -15.33 7.94 -3.03
C ARG A 379 -15.40 9.38 -2.52
N MET A 380 -14.66 9.62 -1.45
CA MET A 380 -14.31 10.96 -1.00
C MET A 380 -12.92 11.28 -1.52
N CYS A 381 -12.84 11.76 -2.76
CA CYS A 381 -11.61 12.05 -3.45
C CYS A 381 -11.64 13.43 -4.12
N ILE A 382 -10.68 14.27 -3.78
CA ILE A 382 -10.54 15.62 -4.37
C ILE A 382 -10.34 15.53 -5.89
N ILE A 383 -9.69 14.49 -6.38
CA ILE A 383 -9.44 14.28 -7.80
C ILE A 383 -10.73 13.90 -8.54
N ALA A 384 -11.52 12.98 -7.98
CA ALA A 384 -12.79 12.57 -8.61
C ALA A 384 -13.80 13.73 -8.76
N GLN A 385 -13.68 14.80 -7.95
CA GLN A 385 -14.52 16.00 -8.11
C GLN A 385 -14.07 16.91 -9.25
N LYS A 386 -12.76 16.93 -9.57
CA LYS A 386 -12.26 17.72 -10.71
C LYS A 386 -12.71 17.08 -12.04
N GLU A 387 -12.82 15.77 -12.09
CA GLU A 387 -13.28 15.02 -13.26
C GLU A 387 -14.77 15.28 -13.56
N ASN A 388 -15.62 15.40 -12.51
CA ASN A 388 -17.07 15.66 -12.68
C ASN A 388 -17.45 17.14 -12.92
N LYS A 389 -16.51 18.08 -12.83
CA LYS A 389 -16.79 19.49 -13.17
C LYS A 389 -16.58 19.79 -14.66
N ASN A 390 -16.04 18.84 -15.40
CA ASN A 390 -15.80 18.91 -16.84
C ASN A 390 -16.81 18.04 -17.65
N GLU A 391 -17.84 17.48 -16.98
CA GLU A 391 -19.07 16.92 -17.57
C GLU A 391 -20.23 17.95 -17.40
#